data_64890313a5995659e3666fd8ceb039f6
#
_entry.id   64890313a5995659e3666fd8ceb039f6
#
_cell.length_a   1.000
_cell.length_b   1.000
_cell.length_c   1.000
_cell.angle_alpha   90.00
_cell.angle_beta   90.00
_cell.angle_gamma   90.00
#
_symmetry.space_group_name_H-M   'P 1'
#
loop_
_entity.id
_entity.type
_entity.pdbx_description
1 polymer ?
#
loop_
_entity_poly.entity_id
_entity_poly.type
_entity_poly.pdbx_seq_one_letter_code
_entity_poly.pdbx_strand_id
1 'polypeptide(L)'
;MRKKLISILLLMTVLFTLMPSAAMADVITDTAPEAGAVSYIVVEGSTGEILFGKNYQQQCAPAGTAQIMTAILAIESGKLDSEVTVPNLPDFNASGAVTVHLGKGEHYTLRSLVEVMLVSSANDAAYVVADEVGGSVEKFVTKMNEKARAIGMTSSVFKNPNGMDEEGQLVTAEDMAKLARYAMQNETFREMVLLQQVNWKGVSYEKPMPTTNKLFSIMPEANGLKGGSSNLAQYALVGSAQRENRELIGVILGAPDESIYQNMKKVLTYGFEHTKIVPVIQKDTLETTLEYDGKPVRVVAGEDYSVIQPTDSASIVSYQRKLTNVELPVKKDSEVGTLEILVDGAVIHEVPLIALDDVRKPINWLFMVTLLLSVVYVASIISRIVNNAKKAQRKKAAATRNVEQAAAASKQNRYDQLMSSVEHPKQQARPAKKTLTSSRDRDRDPRR
;
A
#
# COMPACT_ATOMS: atom_id res chain seq x y z
N MET A 1 -23.51 -16.14 28.15
CA MET A 1 -22.67 -15.10 27.57
C MET A 1 -22.20 -15.42 26.16
N ARG A 2 -21.67 -16.61 25.82
CA ARG A 2 -21.23 -16.99 24.45
C ARG A 2 -22.27 -16.83 23.35
N LYS A 3 -23.55 -17.18 23.57
CA LYS A 3 -24.63 -17.05 22.56
C LYS A 3 -24.99 -15.59 22.24
N LYS A 4 -24.85 -14.66 23.20
CA LYS A 4 -25.09 -13.23 22.95
C LYS A 4 -23.92 -12.57 22.19
N LEU A 5 -22.66 -13.03 22.40
CA LEU A 5 -21.52 -12.55 21.63
C LEU A 5 -21.58 -12.98 20.15
N ILE A 6 -22.03 -14.22 19.89
CA ILE A 6 -22.19 -14.75 18.53
C ILE A 6 -23.30 -14.00 17.79
N SER A 7 -24.42 -13.67 18.47
CA SER A 7 -25.51 -12.87 17.85
C SER A 7 -25.09 -11.43 17.55
N ILE A 8 -24.25 -10.81 18.37
CA ILE A 8 -23.72 -9.45 18.12
C ILE A 8 -22.70 -9.47 16.98
N LEU A 9 -21.86 -10.51 16.90
CA LEU A 9 -20.90 -10.67 15.80
C LEU A 9 -21.60 -10.94 14.46
N LEU A 10 -22.69 -11.73 14.46
CA LEU A 10 -23.52 -11.96 13.27
C LEU A 10 -24.27 -10.70 12.84
N LEU A 11 -24.74 -9.87 13.79
CA LEU A 11 -25.43 -8.61 13.50
C LEU A 11 -24.44 -7.57 12.93
N MET A 12 -23.19 -7.52 13.40
CA MET A 12 -22.16 -6.66 12.83
C MET A 12 -21.74 -7.08 11.42
N THR A 13 -21.66 -8.38 11.11
CA THR A 13 -21.34 -8.85 9.75
C THR A 13 -22.46 -8.56 8.75
N VAL A 14 -23.73 -8.57 9.18
CA VAL A 14 -24.86 -8.21 8.31
C VAL A 14 -24.95 -6.69 8.09
N LEU A 15 -24.52 -5.86 9.05
CA LEU A 15 -24.49 -4.40 8.88
C LEU A 15 -23.38 -3.92 7.93
N PHE A 16 -22.29 -4.70 7.80
CA PHE A 16 -21.20 -4.35 6.88
C PHE A 16 -21.50 -4.69 5.40
N THR A 17 -22.51 -5.50 5.12
CA THR A 17 -22.93 -5.87 3.76
C THR A 17 -24.00 -4.94 3.17
N LEU A 18 -24.44 -3.91 3.91
CA LEU A 18 -25.47 -2.96 3.50
C LEU A 18 -24.91 -1.52 3.30
N MET A 19 -23.59 -1.36 3.12
CA MET A 19 -23.13 -0.11 2.52
C MET A 19 -23.55 -0.16 1.04
N PRO A 20 -24.46 0.71 0.57
CA PRO A 20 -24.67 0.85 -0.85
C PRO A 20 -23.30 1.28 -1.40
N SER A 21 -22.72 0.48 -2.30
CA SER A 21 -21.70 1.00 -3.19
C SER A 21 -22.39 2.20 -3.85
N ALA A 22 -21.91 3.41 -3.55
CA ALA A 22 -22.35 4.58 -4.27
C ALA A 22 -22.00 4.29 -5.74
N ALA A 23 -23.01 3.89 -6.51
CA ALA A 23 -22.88 3.84 -7.95
C ALA A 23 -22.52 5.28 -8.33
N MET A 24 -21.31 5.49 -8.82
CA MET A 24 -20.92 6.81 -9.34
C MET A 24 -21.91 7.12 -10.44
N ALA A 25 -22.77 8.10 -10.21
CA ALA A 25 -23.71 8.56 -11.24
C ALA A 25 -22.91 9.28 -12.34
N ASP A 26 -23.31 9.08 -13.58
CA ASP A 26 -22.72 9.80 -14.71
C ASP A 26 -22.85 11.31 -14.49
N VAL A 27 -21.80 12.05 -14.75
CA VAL A 27 -21.80 13.52 -14.60
C VAL A 27 -22.81 14.18 -15.56
N ILE A 28 -22.98 13.58 -16.76
CA ILE A 28 -23.95 14.02 -17.77
C ILE A 28 -24.81 12.83 -18.18
N THR A 29 -26.13 12.89 -17.95
CA THR A 29 -27.04 11.78 -18.27
C THR A 29 -27.92 11.98 -19.51
N ASP A 30 -28.44 13.18 -19.70
CA ASP A 30 -29.59 13.37 -20.62
C ASP A 30 -29.25 13.92 -22.01
N THR A 31 -28.04 14.45 -22.25
CA THR A 31 -27.69 15.13 -23.52
C THR A 31 -26.43 14.56 -24.19
N ALA A 32 -25.82 13.54 -23.58
CA ALA A 32 -24.61 12.95 -24.13
C ALA A 32 -24.84 12.29 -25.50
N PRO A 33 -23.94 12.48 -26.46
CA PRO A 33 -24.14 11.95 -27.83
C PRO A 33 -23.98 10.42 -27.84
N GLU A 34 -24.84 9.75 -28.55
CA GLU A 34 -24.71 8.32 -28.84
C GLU A 34 -23.43 8.01 -29.62
N ALA A 35 -22.71 6.98 -29.21
CA ALA A 35 -21.51 6.51 -29.88
C ALA A 35 -21.78 5.49 -30.99
N GLY A 36 -23.06 5.13 -31.25
CA GLY A 36 -23.42 4.17 -32.29
C GLY A 36 -22.84 2.77 -32.10
N ALA A 37 -22.73 2.32 -30.86
CA ALA A 37 -22.10 1.06 -30.48
C ALA A 37 -22.90 0.32 -29.41
N VAL A 38 -22.55 -0.93 -29.15
CA VAL A 38 -23.18 -1.75 -28.08
C VAL A 38 -22.92 -1.13 -26.71
N SER A 39 -21.69 -0.70 -26.46
CA SER A 39 -21.25 -0.18 -25.18
C SER A 39 -20.23 0.94 -25.39
N TYR A 40 -20.31 1.99 -24.59
CA TYR A 40 -19.28 3.03 -24.57
C TYR A 40 -19.23 3.76 -23.22
N ILE A 41 -18.09 4.38 -22.95
CA ILE A 41 -17.85 5.21 -21.76
C ILE A 41 -16.86 6.33 -22.11
N VAL A 42 -17.00 7.47 -21.45
CA VAL A 42 -15.99 8.53 -21.40
C VAL A 42 -15.68 8.81 -19.95
N VAL A 43 -14.40 8.81 -19.61
CA VAL A 43 -13.92 9.05 -18.25
C VAL A 43 -12.86 10.15 -18.23
N GLU A 44 -12.75 10.82 -17.09
CA GLU A 44 -11.64 11.72 -16.80
C GLU A 44 -10.36 10.92 -16.58
N GLY A 45 -9.29 11.24 -17.30
CA GLY A 45 -8.02 10.50 -17.21
C GLY A 45 -7.35 10.58 -15.85
N SER A 46 -7.41 11.74 -15.19
CA SER A 46 -6.77 11.97 -13.90
C SER A 46 -7.48 11.25 -12.75
N THR A 47 -8.80 11.34 -12.65
CA THR A 47 -9.59 10.79 -11.55
C THR A 47 -10.18 9.42 -11.83
N GLY A 48 -10.48 9.12 -13.10
CA GLY A 48 -11.23 7.95 -13.51
C GLY A 48 -12.74 8.11 -13.35
N GLU A 49 -13.21 9.31 -13.01
CA GLU A 49 -14.63 9.60 -12.86
C GLU A 49 -15.36 9.47 -14.20
N ILE A 50 -16.53 8.85 -14.18
CA ILE A 50 -17.33 8.61 -15.37
C ILE A 50 -18.05 9.90 -15.73
N LEU A 51 -17.76 10.43 -16.90
CA LEU A 51 -18.45 11.62 -17.41
C LEU A 51 -19.83 11.26 -17.95
N PHE A 52 -19.87 10.23 -18.79
CA PHE A 52 -21.09 9.64 -19.34
C PHE A 52 -20.77 8.35 -20.09
N GLY A 53 -21.79 7.56 -20.37
CA GLY A 53 -21.66 6.33 -21.11
C GLY A 53 -22.99 5.62 -21.30
N LYS A 54 -22.96 4.49 -21.99
CA LYS A 54 -24.13 3.63 -22.19
C LYS A 54 -23.71 2.18 -22.14
N ASN A 55 -24.42 1.39 -21.37
CA ASN A 55 -24.17 -0.05 -21.23
C ASN A 55 -22.70 -0.38 -20.90
N TYR A 56 -21.97 0.52 -20.24
CA TYR A 56 -20.52 0.39 -20.08
C TYR A 56 -20.08 -0.80 -19.22
N GLN A 57 -21.02 -1.44 -18.52
CA GLN A 57 -20.80 -2.70 -17.80
C GLN A 57 -21.19 -3.94 -18.63
N GLN A 58 -21.72 -3.74 -19.85
CA GLN A 58 -22.02 -4.87 -20.73
C GLN A 58 -20.73 -5.49 -21.26
N GLN A 59 -20.67 -6.82 -21.21
CA GLN A 59 -19.53 -7.58 -21.72
C GLN A 59 -19.56 -7.65 -23.24
N CYS A 60 -18.42 -7.35 -23.87
CA CYS A 60 -18.17 -7.40 -25.31
C CYS A 60 -16.82 -8.07 -25.58
N ALA A 61 -16.63 -8.56 -26.80
CA ALA A 61 -15.30 -9.03 -27.21
C ALA A 61 -14.34 -7.83 -27.36
N PRO A 62 -13.05 -7.93 -26.93
CA PRO A 62 -12.12 -6.80 -26.89
C PRO A 62 -11.48 -6.46 -28.24
N ALA A 63 -11.42 -7.38 -29.20
CA ALA A 63 -10.58 -7.29 -30.39
C ALA A 63 -9.14 -6.86 -30.03
N GLY A 64 -8.45 -6.13 -30.90
CA GLY A 64 -7.09 -5.64 -30.69
C GLY A 64 -6.87 -4.74 -29.49
N THR A 65 -7.93 -4.27 -28.80
CA THR A 65 -7.77 -3.47 -27.57
C THR A 65 -7.17 -4.29 -26.41
N ALA A 66 -7.25 -5.62 -26.43
CA ALA A 66 -6.57 -6.50 -25.47
C ALA A 66 -5.04 -6.31 -25.49
N GLN A 67 -4.46 -5.87 -26.61
CA GLN A 67 -3.03 -5.61 -26.74
C GLN A 67 -2.53 -4.49 -25.80
N ILE A 68 -3.42 -3.65 -25.24
CA ILE A 68 -3.06 -2.69 -24.19
C ILE A 68 -2.56 -3.43 -22.95
N MET A 69 -3.25 -4.49 -22.52
CA MET A 69 -2.83 -5.32 -21.38
C MET A 69 -1.49 -6.04 -21.67
N THR A 70 -1.34 -6.54 -22.88
CA THR A 70 -0.11 -7.19 -23.32
C THR A 70 1.08 -6.23 -23.30
N ALA A 71 0.90 -5.02 -23.79
CA ALA A 71 1.93 -4.01 -23.82
C ALA A 71 2.34 -3.56 -22.41
N ILE A 72 1.38 -3.27 -21.54
CA ILE A 72 1.73 -2.79 -20.18
C ILE A 72 2.44 -3.89 -19.36
N LEU A 73 2.07 -5.16 -19.49
CA LEU A 73 2.78 -6.26 -18.86
C LEU A 73 4.21 -6.43 -19.40
N ALA A 74 4.41 -6.22 -20.71
CA ALA A 74 5.74 -6.26 -21.31
C ALA A 74 6.63 -5.13 -20.80
N ILE A 75 6.09 -3.91 -20.70
CA ILE A 75 6.80 -2.74 -20.17
C ILE A 75 7.18 -2.97 -18.72
N GLU A 76 6.24 -3.39 -17.89
CA GLU A 76 6.46 -3.66 -16.45
C GLU A 76 7.40 -4.84 -16.18
N SER A 77 7.64 -5.71 -17.16
CA SER A 77 8.64 -6.79 -17.03
C SER A 77 10.07 -6.27 -16.87
N GLY A 78 10.33 -5.01 -17.27
CA GLY A 78 11.67 -4.42 -17.27
C GLY A 78 12.60 -4.99 -18.35
N LYS A 79 12.07 -5.78 -19.31
CA LYS A 79 12.86 -6.51 -20.30
C LYS A 79 12.81 -5.89 -21.71
N LEU A 80 12.31 -4.67 -21.89
CA LEU A 80 12.10 -4.09 -23.22
C LEU A 80 13.34 -4.12 -24.12
N ASP A 81 14.52 -4.00 -23.56
CA ASP A 81 15.77 -3.94 -24.32
C ASP A 81 16.44 -5.33 -24.46
N SER A 82 15.78 -6.40 -23.98
CA SER A 82 16.26 -7.77 -24.19
C SER A 82 16.01 -8.24 -25.61
N GLU A 83 16.92 -9.10 -26.09
CA GLU A 83 16.76 -9.84 -27.34
C GLU A 83 15.83 -11.05 -27.10
N VAL A 84 14.87 -11.21 -27.97
CA VAL A 84 13.85 -12.27 -27.93
C VAL A 84 13.98 -13.13 -29.17
N THR A 85 14.00 -14.45 -29.01
CA THR A 85 13.94 -15.39 -30.12
C THR A 85 12.50 -15.79 -30.41
N VAL A 86 12.08 -15.65 -31.66
CA VAL A 86 10.73 -16.02 -32.12
C VAL A 86 10.50 -17.53 -31.93
N PRO A 87 9.49 -17.94 -31.13
CA PRO A 87 9.15 -19.34 -30.93
C PRO A 87 8.39 -19.92 -32.12
N ASN A 88 7.87 -21.14 -32.00
CA ASN A 88 6.90 -21.64 -32.94
C ASN A 88 5.56 -20.95 -32.74
N LEU A 89 5.09 -20.20 -33.74
CA LEU A 89 3.84 -19.44 -33.66
C LEU A 89 2.65 -20.21 -34.27
N PRO A 90 1.41 -19.91 -33.84
CA PRO A 90 0.20 -20.34 -34.54
C PRO A 90 0.16 -19.81 -35.97
N ASP A 91 -0.59 -20.47 -36.84
CA ASP A 91 -0.87 -19.94 -38.18
C ASP A 91 -1.92 -18.84 -38.13
N PHE A 92 -1.47 -17.60 -38.26
CA PHE A 92 -2.33 -16.41 -38.29
C PHE A 92 -2.95 -16.14 -39.68
N ASN A 93 -2.45 -16.78 -40.75
CA ASN A 93 -2.94 -16.54 -42.11
C ASN A 93 -4.40 -16.99 -42.27
N ALA A 94 -4.76 -18.13 -41.65
CA ALA A 94 -6.10 -18.70 -41.69
C ALA A 94 -7.16 -17.79 -41.08
N SER A 95 -6.79 -16.88 -40.14
CA SER A 95 -7.69 -15.96 -39.45
C SER A 95 -7.77 -14.58 -40.09
N GLY A 96 -6.94 -14.27 -41.10
CA GLY A 96 -6.83 -12.92 -41.65
C GLY A 96 -6.26 -11.87 -40.70
N ALA A 97 -5.60 -12.31 -39.64
CA ALA A 97 -5.01 -11.42 -38.64
C ALA A 97 -3.83 -10.63 -39.23
N VAL A 98 -3.71 -9.36 -38.83
CA VAL A 98 -2.56 -8.53 -39.20
C VAL A 98 -1.31 -9.10 -38.54
N THR A 99 -0.24 -9.33 -39.32
CA THR A 99 1.05 -9.84 -38.86
C THR A 99 2.20 -9.06 -39.47
N VAL A 100 3.37 -9.20 -38.88
CA VAL A 100 4.66 -8.76 -39.44
C VAL A 100 5.49 -9.94 -39.96
N HIS A 101 4.85 -11.12 -40.09
CA HIS A 101 5.42 -12.35 -40.64
C HIS A 101 6.70 -12.80 -39.91
N LEU A 102 6.64 -12.91 -38.60
CA LEU A 102 7.74 -13.37 -37.79
C LEU A 102 8.06 -14.85 -38.05
N GLY A 103 9.28 -15.13 -38.45
CA GLY A 103 9.77 -16.48 -38.68
C GLY A 103 10.39 -17.10 -37.43
N LYS A 104 10.15 -18.41 -37.20
CA LYS A 104 10.77 -19.14 -36.09
C LYS A 104 12.28 -18.99 -36.08
N GLY A 105 12.85 -18.66 -34.93
CA GLY A 105 14.29 -18.49 -34.71
C GLY A 105 14.84 -17.12 -35.09
N GLU A 106 14.00 -16.21 -35.59
CA GLU A 106 14.39 -14.80 -35.78
C GLU A 106 14.58 -14.12 -34.43
N HIS A 107 15.36 -13.04 -34.41
CA HIS A 107 15.71 -12.29 -33.21
C HIS A 107 15.26 -10.85 -33.32
N TYR A 108 14.61 -10.34 -32.27
CA TYR A 108 14.11 -8.98 -32.15
C TYR A 108 14.26 -8.44 -30.73
N THR A 109 14.30 -7.14 -30.54
CA THR A 109 14.15 -6.59 -29.19
C THR A 109 12.68 -6.68 -28.75
N LEU A 110 12.44 -6.95 -27.47
CA LEU A 110 11.08 -6.96 -26.94
C LEU A 110 10.37 -5.60 -27.20
N ARG A 111 11.11 -4.50 -27.14
CA ARG A 111 10.63 -3.14 -27.47
C ARG A 111 10.06 -3.07 -28.87
N SER A 112 10.82 -3.51 -29.88
CA SER A 112 10.36 -3.46 -31.28
C SER A 112 9.10 -4.28 -31.54
N LEU A 113 8.95 -5.41 -30.84
CA LEU A 113 7.76 -6.24 -30.89
C LEU A 113 6.54 -5.55 -30.25
N VAL A 114 6.73 -4.90 -29.10
CA VAL A 114 5.65 -4.12 -28.43
C VAL A 114 5.24 -2.92 -29.27
N GLU A 115 6.19 -2.19 -29.82
CA GLU A 115 5.91 -1.04 -30.68
C GLU A 115 5.10 -1.43 -31.94
N VAL A 116 5.53 -2.47 -32.66
CA VAL A 116 4.81 -2.88 -33.88
C VAL A 116 3.44 -3.50 -33.54
N MET A 117 3.30 -4.16 -32.40
CA MET A 117 2.02 -4.65 -31.89
C MET A 117 1.05 -3.50 -31.60
N LEU A 118 1.50 -2.47 -30.89
CA LEU A 118 0.65 -1.32 -30.54
C LEU A 118 0.29 -0.49 -31.78
N VAL A 119 1.27 -0.19 -32.62
CA VAL A 119 1.10 0.71 -33.78
C VAL A 119 0.35 0.02 -34.91
N SER A 120 0.77 -1.16 -35.32
CA SER A 120 0.23 -1.84 -36.51
C SER A 120 -0.63 -3.07 -36.21
N SER A 121 -0.95 -3.31 -34.94
CA SER A 121 -1.77 -4.45 -34.50
C SER A 121 -1.18 -5.83 -34.85
N ALA A 122 0.14 -5.99 -34.89
CA ALA A 122 0.79 -7.25 -35.23
C ALA A 122 0.47 -8.36 -34.21
N ASN A 123 -0.34 -9.34 -34.63
CA ASN A 123 -0.82 -10.42 -33.75
C ASN A 123 0.26 -11.44 -33.43
N ASP A 124 1.13 -11.73 -34.39
CA ASP A 124 2.30 -12.57 -34.18
C ASP A 124 3.29 -11.98 -33.16
N ALA A 125 3.51 -10.66 -33.22
CA ALA A 125 4.32 -9.97 -32.21
C ALA A 125 3.70 -10.07 -30.80
N ALA A 126 2.38 -9.97 -30.66
CA ALA A 126 1.71 -10.14 -29.36
C ALA A 126 1.96 -11.53 -28.74
N TYR A 127 1.99 -12.58 -29.56
CA TYR A 127 2.29 -13.94 -29.08
C TYR A 127 3.75 -14.10 -28.66
N VAL A 128 4.70 -13.51 -29.43
CA VAL A 128 6.13 -13.53 -29.04
C VAL A 128 6.35 -12.77 -27.75
N VAL A 129 5.72 -11.60 -27.59
CA VAL A 129 5.76 -10.82 -26.36
C VAL A 129 5.22 -11.65 -25.19
N ALA A 130 4.09 -12.33 -25.37
CA ALA A 130 3.47 -13.14 -24.34
C ALA A 130 4.34 -14.34 -23.93
N ASP A 131 4.95 -15.02 -24.90
CA ASP A 131 5.83 -16.15 -24.65
C ASP A 131 7.07 -15.71 -23.84
N GLU A 132 7.73 -14.63 -24.25
CA GLU A 132 8.91 -14.10 -23.57
C GLU A 132 8.62 -13.64 -22.14
N VAL A 133 7.56 -12.85 -21.95
CA VAL A 133 7.23 -12.25 -20.64
C VAL A 133 6.58 -13.26 -19.69
N GLY A 134 5.80 -14.18 -20.24
CA GLY A 134 5.11 -15.22 -19.48
C GLY A 134 5.95 -16.49 -19.25
N GLY A 135 6.88 -16.78 -20.15
CA GLY A 135 7.53 -18.09 -20.28
C GLY A 135 6.64 -19.14 -20.95
N SER A 136 5.40 -18.78 -21.27
CA SER A 136 4.47 -19.38 -22.21
C SER A 136 3.24 -18.47 -22.36
N VAL A 137 2.49 -18.61 -23.46
CA VAL A 137 1.27 -17.83 -23.71
C VAL A 137 0.22 -18.06 -22.60
N GLU A 138 0.04 -19.32 -22.15
CA GLU A 138 -0.93 -19.66 -21.09
C GLU A 138 -0.60 -19.00 -19.75
N LYS A 139 0.69 -19.01 -19.38
CA LYS A 139 1.13 -18.31 -18.17
C LYS A 139 1.00 -16.79 -18.29
N PHE A 140 1.21 -16.26 -19.51
CA PHE A 140 1.01 -14.84 -19.76
C PHE A 140 -0.47 -14.45 -19.63
N VAL A 141 -1.39 -15.24 -20.17
CA VAL A 141 -2.84 -15.04 -20.01
C VAL A 141 -3.22 -15.08 -18.51
N THR A 142 -2.61 -15.94 -17.72
CA THR A 142 -2.79 -15.93 -16.27
C THR A 142 -2.37 -14.59 -15.68
N LYS A 143 -1.19 -14.06 -16.06
CA LYS A 143 -0.72 -12.71 -15.62
C LYS A 143 -1.64 -11.59 -16.10
N MET A 144 -2.21 -11.66 -17.34
CA MET A 144 -3.20 -10.68 -17.80
C MET A 144 -4.41 -10.61 -16.86
N ASN A 145 -4.95 -11.76 -16.47
CA ASN A 145 -6.10 -11.83 -15.59
C ASN A 145 -5.76 -11.47 -14.12
N GLU A 146 -4.54 -11.73 -13.66
CA GLU A 146 -4.05 -11.28 -12.37
C GLU A 146 -3.91 -9.75 -12.33
N LYS A 147 -3.30 -9.16 -13.35
CA LYS A 147 -3.19 -7.71 -13.50
C LYS A 147 -4.57 -7.07 -13.60
N ALA A 148 -5.48 -7.63 -14.39
CA ALA A 148 -6.85 -7.15 -14.49
C ALA A 148 -7.51 -7.02 -13.12
N ARG A 149 -7.46 -8.08 -12.30
CA ARG A 149 -7.99 -8.04 -10.93
C ARG A 149 -7.27 -7.00 -10.08
N ALA A 150 -5.94 -6.89 -10.17
CA ALA A 150 -5.15 -5.95 -9.37
C ALA A 150 -5.49 -4.48 -9.64
N ILE A 151 -5.90 -4.15 -10.88
CA ILE A 151 -6.31 -2.79 -11.26
C ILE A 151 -7.85 -2.58 -11.22
N GLY A 152 -8.59 -3.53 -10.62
CA GLY A 152 -10.02 -3.40 -10.40
C GLY A 152 -10.91 -3.73 -11.60
N MET A 153 -10.41 -4.48 -12.59
CA MET A 153 -11.20 -5.02 -13.71
C MET A 153 -11.88 -6.31 -13.24
N THR A 154 -13.08 -6.18 -12.70
CA THR A 154 -13.80 -7.31 -12.08
C THR A 154 -14.74 -8.05 -13.02
N SER A 155 -15.04 -7.47 -14.18
CA SER A 155 -16.02 -7.99 -15.14
C SER A 155 -15.38 -8.38 -16.48
N SER A 156 -14.06 -8.50 -16.54
CA SER A 156 -13.31 -8.78 -17.77
C SER A 156 -12.46 -10.04 -17.64
N VAL A 157 -12.37 -10.80 -18.73
CA VAL A 157 -11.54 -12.01 -18.82
C VAL A 157 -10.77 -12.01 -20.14
N PHE A 158 -9.46 -12.16 -20.05
CA PHE A 158 -8.57 -12.37 -21.20
C PHE A 158 -8.29 -13.85 -21.40
N LYS A 159 -8.23 -14.31 -22.67
CA LYS A 159 -7.90 -15.67 -23.07
C LYS A 159 -6.65 -15.75 -23.94
N ASN A 160 -6.33 -14.67 -24.65
CA ASN A 160 -5.14 -14.58 -25.49
C ASN A 160 -4.54 -13.17 -25.44
N PRO A 161 -3.27 -12.99 -25.86
CA PRO A 161 -2.57 -11.72 -25.74
C PRO A 161 -2.92 -10.69 -26.81
N ASN A 162 -3.53 -11.12 -27.93
CA ASN A 162 -3.75 -10.28 -29.11
C ASN A 162 -5.20 -9.80 -29.29
N GLY A 163 -6.15 -10.41 -28.57
CA GLY A 163 -7.56 -10.03 -28.64
C GLY A 163 -8.36 -10.71 -29.78
N MET A 164 -7.82 -11.72 -30.42
CA MET A 164 -8.59 -12.52 -31.36
C MET A 164 -9.77 -13.21 -30.69
N ASP A 165 -10.81 -13.50 -31.48
CA ASP A 165 -12.04 -14.09 -30.99
C ASP A 165 -11.77 -15.46 -30.33
N GLU A 166 -12.17 -15.57 -29.09
CA GLU A 166 -12.06 -16.81 -28.30
C GLU A 166 -13.22 -16.87 -27.29
N GLU A 167 -13.79 -18.05 -27.11
CA GLU A 167 -14.93 -18.24 -26.21
C GLU A 167 -14.60 -17.84 -24.78
N GLY A 168 -15.42 -16.95 -24.22
CA GLY A 168 -15.24 -16.42 -22.86
C GLY A 168 -14.18 -15.31 -22.76
N GLN A 169 -13.61 -14.82 -23.86
CA GLN A 169 -12.82 -13.58 -23.89
C GLN A 169 -13.72 -12.39 -23.98
N LEU A 170 -14.05 -11.78 -22.84
CA LEU A 170 -14.99 -10.68 -22.72
C LEU A 170 -14.44 -9.58 -21.83
N VAL A 171 -14.72 -8.34 -22.20
CA VAL A 171 -14.36 -7.13 -21.43
C VAL A 171 -15.55 -6.18 -21.36
N THR A 172 -15.55 -5.27 -20.39
CA THR A 172 -16.49 -4.17 -20.32
C THR A 172 -15.80 -2.86 -20.69
N ALA A 173 -16.56 -1.87 -21.16
CA ALA A 173 -16.01 -0.55 -21.45
C ALA A 173 -15.46 0.12 -20.18
N GLU A 174 -16.12 -0.08 -19.03
CA GLU A 174 -15.65 0.40 -17.74
C GLU A 174 -14.29 -0.19 -17.36
N ASP A 175 -14.12 -1.51 -17.45
CA ASP A 175 -12.85 -2.15 -17.13
C ASP A 175 -11.74 -1.75 -18.11
N MET A 176 -12.06 -1.60 -19.41
CA MET A 176 -11.10 -1.12 -20.40
C MET A 176 -10.71 0.34 -20.17
N ALA A 177 -11.58 1.18 -19.60
CA ALA A 177 -11.23 2.53 -19.18
C ALA A 177 -10.27 2.51 -17.97
N LYS A 178 -10.47 1.61 -17.00
CA LYS A 178 -9.53 1.39 -15.90
C LYS A 178 -8.15 0.95 -16.40
N LEU A 179 -8.12 0.00 -17.35
CA LEU A 179 -6.87 -0.44 -17.98
C LEU A 179 -6.17 0.68 -18.72
N ALA A 180 -6.90 1.42 -19.53
CA ALA A 180 -6.37 2.56 -20.29
C ALA A 180 -5.76 3.62 -19.37
N ARG A 181 -6.50 4.01 -18.33
CA ARG A 181 -6.04 4.96 -17.32
C ARG A 181 -4.77 4.47 -16.62
N TYR A 182 -4.73 3.20 -16.24
CA TYR A 182 -3.55 2.60 -15.62
C TYR A 182 -2.34 2.63 -16.57
N ALA A 183 -2.52 2.23 -17.82
CA ALA A 183 -1.47 2.20 -18.82
C ALA A 183 -0.95 3.61 -19.15
N MET A 184 -1.84 4.61 -19.24
CA MET A 184 -1.48 6.01 -19.50
C MET A 184 -0.71 6.69 -18.36
N GLN A 185 -0.65 6.11 -17.16
CA GLN A 185 0.24 6.58 -16.09
C GLN A 185 1.70 6.17 -16.33
N ASN A 186 1.96 5.19 -17.20
CA ASN A 186 3.30 4.76 -17.54
C ASN A 186 3.84 5.58 -18.74
N GLU A 187 4.96 6.29 -18.51
CA GLU A 187 5.56 7.18 -19.51
C GLU A 187 5.98 6.43 -20.77
N THR A 188 6.63 5.26 -20.63
CA THR A 188 7.04 4.43 -21.78
C THR A 188 5.85 3.96 -22.61
N PHE A 189 4.73 3.60 -21.94
CA PHE A 189 3.50 3.25 -22.66
C PHE A 189 2.95 4.44 -23.45
N ARG A 190 2.91 5.63 -22.82
CA ARG A 190 2.46 6.88 -23.51
C ARG A 190 3.31 7.20 -24.72
N GLU A 191 4.63 7.10 -24.60
CA GLU A 191 5.53 7.29 -25.73
C GLU A 191 5.22 6.32 -26.88
N MET A 192 5.04 5.04 -26.58
CA MET A 192 4.78 4.01 -27.59
C MET A 192 3.42 4.18 -28.29
N VAL A 193 2.34 4.53 -27.58
CA VAL A 193 1.02 4.70 -28.19
C VAL A 193 0.90 5.99 -29.00
N LEU A 194 1.79 6.97 -28.80
CA LEU A 194 1.90 8.19 -29.61
C LEU A 194 2.56 7.95 -30.97
N LEU A 195 3.24 6.83 -31.15
CA LEU A 195 3.90 6.52 -32.42
C LEU A 195 2.87 6.38 -33.56
N GLN A 196 2.96 7.23 -34.54
CA GLN A 196 2.09 7.15 -35.72
C GLN A 196 2.66 6.22 -36.78
N GLN A 197 3.93 5.82 -36.66
CA GLN A 197 4.62 4.89 -37.54
C GLN A 197 5.78 4.23 -36.80
N VAL A 198 6.04 2.97 -37.11
CA VAL A 198 7.22 2.24 -36.70
C VAL A 198 8.01 1.83 -37.95
N ASN A 199 9.31 2.06 -37.97
CA ASN A 199 10.17 1.56 -39.04
C ASN A 199 10.51 0.10 -38.74
N TRP A 200 9.65 -0.80 -39.22
CA TRP A 200 9.83 -2.23 -39.01
C TRP A 200 11.05 -2.76 -39.76
N LYS A 201 11.91 -3.45 -39.04
CA LYS A 201 13.13 -4.10 -39.55
C LYS A 201 13.02 -5.59 -39.31
N GLY A 202 12.22 -6.26 -40.12
CA GLY A 202 12.10 -7.72 -40.10
C GLY A 202 13.18 -8.39 -40.96
N VAL A 203 13.40 -9.68 -40.73
CA VAL A 203 14.33 -10.48 -41.54
C VAL A 203 13.81 -10.61 -42.95
N SER A 204 12.48 -10.78 -43.13
CA SER A 204 11.86 -10.97 -44.44
C SER A 204 11.64 -9.69 -45.23
N TYR A 205 11.51 -8.54 -44.53
CA TYR A 205 11.32 -7.25 -45.16
C TYR A 205 11.52 -6.10 -44.17
N GLU A 206 11.88 -4.94 -44.71
CA GLU A 206 11.91 -3.68 -43.97
C GLU A 206 10.95 -2.68 -44.60
N LYS A 207 10.09 -2.07 -43.78
CA LYS A 207 9.20 -0.98 -44.25
C LYS A 207 8.66 -0.18 -43.08
N PRO A 208 8.22 1.08 -43.37
CA PRO A 208 7.44 1.84 -42.41
C PRO A 208 6.06 1.18 -42.21
N MET A 209 5.69 0.93 -40.95
CA MET A 209 4.40 0.40 -40.55
C MET A 209 3.58 1.53 -39.90
N PRO A 210 2.55 2.05 -40.60
CA PRO A 210 1.74 3.12 -40.05
C PRO A 210 0.84 2.61 -38.93
N THR A 211 0.39 3.56 -38.09
CA THR A 211 -0.60 3.26 -37.05
C THR A 211 -1.94 2.87 -37.62
N THR A 212 -2.59 1.92 -36.99
CA THR A 212 -3.98 1.55 -37.30
C THR A 212 -4.99 2.47 -36.58
N ASN A 213 -4.56 3.34 -35.69
CA ASN A 213 -5.43 4.26 -34.99
C ASN A 213 -5.73 5.51 -35.84
N LYS A 214 -6.87 5.48 -36.53
CA LYS A 214 -7.32 6.59 -37.40
C LYS A 214 -7.73 7.86 -36.64
N LEU A 215 -7.82 7.79 -35.28
CA LEU A 215 -8.16 8.95 -34.45
C LEU A 215 -7.13 10.08 -34.62
N PHE A 216 -5.86 9.76 -34.76
CA PHE A 216 -4.78 10.75 -34.98
C PHE A 216 -4.97 11.61 -36.21
N SER A 217 -5.58 11.09 -37.26
CA SER A 217 -5.81 11.85 -38.52
C SER A 217 -7.01 12.79 -38.49
N ILE A 218 -7.91 12.62 -37.52
CA ILE A 218 -9.17 13.36 -37.44
C ILE A 218 -9.31 14.22 -36.17
N MET A 219 -8.49 13.98 -35.16
CA MET A 219 -8.51 14.69 -33.88
C MET A 219 -7.06 15.01 -33.46
N PRO A 220 -6.61 16.27 -33.67
CA PRO A 220 -5.23 16.67 -33.37
C PRO A 220 -4.83 16.48 -31.89
N GLU A 221 -5.79 16.58 -30.97
CA GLU A 221 -5.61 16.39 -29.53
C GLU A 221 -5.49 14.92 -29.12
N ALA A 222 -5.73 13.96 -30.04
CA ALA A 222 -5.62 12.54 -29.74
C ALA A 222 -4.19 12.15 -29.35
N ASN A 223 -4.06 11.38 -28.27
CA ASN A 223 -2.78 10.93 -27.75
C ASN A 223 -2.72 9.41 -27.47
N GLY A 224 -3.62 8.64 -28.03
CA GLY A 224 -3.66 7.17 -27.93
C GLY A 224 -5.06 6.63 -28.21
N LEU A 225 -5.37 5.41 -27.91
CA LEU A 225 -4.54 4.27 -27.52
C LEU A 225 -4.54 3.21 -28.62
N LYS A 226 -5.61 2.39 -28.67
CA LYS A 226 -5.62 1.18 -29.50
C LYS A 226 -7.02 0.83 -29.98
N GLY A 227 -7.14 0.55 -31.26
CA GLY A 227 -8.33 -0.03 -31.86
C GLY A 227 -8.07 -1.42 -32.43
N GLY A 228 -9.15 -2.08 -32.81
CA GLY A 228 -9.12 -3.34 -33.51
C GLY A 228 -10.51 -3.77 -33.94
N SER A 229 -10.57 -4.81 -34.78
CA SER A 229 -11.83 -5.42 -35.19
C SER A 229 -11.69 -6.94 -35.22
N SER A 230 -12.81 -7.63 -35.04
CA SER A 230 -12.95 -9.07 -35.19
C SER A 230 -14.37 -9.42 -35.58
N ASN A 231 -14.64 -10.68 -35.89
CA ASN A 231 -16.00 -11.08 -36.25
C ASN A 231 -16.99 -10.93 -35.08
N LEU A 232 -16.58 -11.24 -33.85
CA LEU A 232 -17.42 -11.12 -32.66
C LEU A 232 -17.47 -9.69 -32.12
N ALA A 233 -16.31 -9.02 -32.06
CA ALA A 233 -16.23 -7.66 -31.53
C ALA A 233 -16.79 -6.62 -32.49
N GLN A 234 -16.89 -6.92 -33.79
CA GLN A 234 -17.01 -5.90 -34.83
C GLN A 234 -15.86 -4.90 -34.67
N TYR A 235 -16.10 -3.67 -34.30
CA TYR A 235 -15.05 -2.68 -34.02
C TYR A 235 -15.01 -2.34 -32.54
N ALA A 236 -13.79 -2.27 -31.97
CA ALA A 236 -13.52 -1.82 -30.64
C ALA A 236 -12.40 -0.75 -30.66
N LEU A 237 -12.53 0.29 -29.84
CA LEU A 237 -11.58 1.39 -29.76
C LEU A 237 -11.46 1.89 -28.32
N VAL A 238 -10.24 1.93 -27.84
CA VAL A 238 -9.86 2.72 -26.68
C VAL A 238 -9.11 3.94 -27.22
N GLY A 239 -9.65 5.11 -27.01
CA GLY A 239 -9.09 6.37 -27.47
C GLY A 239 -8.86 7.32 -26.32
N SER A 240 -7.89 8.21 -26.46
CA SER A 240 -7.68 9.32 -25.54
C SER A 240 -7.33 10.59 -26.27
N ALA A 241 -7.62 11.71 -25.65
CA ALA A 241 -7.25 13.02 -26.14
C ALA A 241 -6.89 13.92 -24.95
N GLN A 242 -5.99 14.86 -25.19
CA GLN A 242 -5.55 15.83 -24.21
C GLN A 242 -5.75 17.25 -24.71
N ARG A 243 -6.46 18.07 -23.92
CA ARG A 243 -6.57 19.53 -24.11
C ARG A 243 -5.93 20.21 -22.92
N GLU A 244 -4.89 21.00 -23.16
CA GLU A 244 -4.09 21.62 -22.11
C GLU A 244 -3.57 20.56 -21.11
N ASN A 245 -3.97 20.64 -19.85
CA ASN A 245 -3.58 19.70 -18.79
C ASN A 245 -4.66 18.66 -18.47
N ARG A 246 -5.71 18.57 -19.29
CA ARG A 246 -6.83 17.65 -19.09
C ARG A 246 -6.83 16.55 -20.13
N GLU A 247 -6.88 15.31 -19.67
CA GLU A 247 -6.97 14.13 -20.53
C GLU A 247 -8.33 13.44 -20.33
N LEU A 248 -8.99 13.11 -21.45
CA LEU A 248 -10.17 12.25 -21.44
C LEU A 248 -9.86 10.92 -22.12
N ILE A 249 -10.42 9.85 -21.58
CA ILE A 249 -10.32 8.50 -22.12
C ILE A 249 -11.71 8.05 -22.53
N GLY A 250 -11.84 7.61 -23.78
CA GLY A 250 -13.06 7.01 -24.30
C GLY A 250 -12.85 5.53 -24.61
N VAL A 251 -13.85 4.71 -24.33
CA VAL A 251 -13.90 3.31 -24.78
C VAL A 251 -15.20 3.09 -25.54
N ILE A 252 -15.11 2.52 -26.73
CA ILE A 252 -16.27 2.14 -27.56
C ILE A 252 -16.09 0.67 -27.95
N LEU A 253 -17.10 -0.16 -27.65
CA LEU A 253 -17.10 -1.60 -27.94
C LEU A 253 -18.34 -1.99 -28.75
N GLY A 254 -18.14 -2.86 -29.73
CA GLY A 254 -19.24 -3.36 -30.56
C GLY A 254 -19.82 -2.33 -31.52
N ALA A 255 -18.98 -1.48 -32.10
CA ALA A 255 -19.41 -0.60 -33.16
C ALA A 255 -19.50 -1.35 -34.50
N PRO A 256 -20.50 -1.05 -35.36
CA PRO A 256 -20.73 -1.84 -36.57
C PRO A 256 -19.71 -1.60 -37.68
N ASP A 257 -19.02 -0.44 -37.68
CA ASP A 257 -18.10 -0.03 -38.73
C ASP A 257 -17.07 0.99 -38.27
N GLU A 258 -16.26 1.48 -39.20
CA GLU A 258 -15.18 2.44 -38.95
C GLU A 258 -15.67 3.84 -38.54
N SER A 259 -16.96 4.10 -38.49
CA SER A 259 -17.49 5.33 -37.88
C SER A 259 -17.14 5.46 -36.40
N ILE A 260 -16.68 4.37 -35.79
CA ILE A 260 -16.18 4.34 -34.42
C ILE A 260 -15.16 5.46 -34.14
N TYR A 261 -14.29 5.80 -35.10
CA TYR A 261 -13.31 6.87 -34.93
C TYR A 261 -13.97 8.25 -34.90
N GLN A 262 -14.97 8.53 -35.77
CA GLN A 262 -15.73 9.76 -35.71
C GLN A 262 -16.59 9.84 -34.46
N ASN A 263 -17.17 8.73 -34.04
CA ASN A 263 -17.92 8.64 -32.79
C ASN A 263 -17.04 8.87 -31.58
N MET A 264 -15.81 8.32 -31.55
CA MET A 264 -14.83 8.60 -30.50
C MET A 264 -14.49 10.09 -30.43
N LYS A 265 -14.16 10.71 -31.56
CA LYS A 265 -13.96 12.17 -31.64
C LYS A 265 -15.14 12.92 -31.06
N LYS A 266 -16.38 12.56 -31.49
CA LYS A 266 -17.62 13.22 -31.04
C LYS A 266 -17.78 13.12 -29.51
N VAL A 267 -17.63 11.94 -28.90
CA VAL A 267 -17.85 11.77 -27.47
C VAL A 267 -16.74 12.44 -26.68
N LEU A 268 -15.46 12.37 -27.09
CA LEU A 268 -14.37 13.05 -26.41
C LEU A 268 -14.51 14.57 -26.48
N THR A 269 -14.86 15.12 -27.67
CA THR A 269 -15.10 16.55 -27.85
C THR A 269 -16.24 17.03 -26.95
N TYR A 270 -17.35 16.28 -26.93
CA TYR A 270 -18.49 16.57 -26.07
C TYR A 270 -18.07 16.58 -24.57
N GLY A 271 -17.29 15.60 -24.13
CA GLY A 271 -16.77 15.56 -22.75
C GLY A 271 -15.97 16.81 -22.37
N PHE A 272 -15.06 17.25 -23.25
CA PHE A 272 -14.29 18.48 -23.02
C PHE A 272 -15.15 19.75 -22.99
N GLU A 273 -16.16 19.84 -23.83
CA GLU A 273 -16.98 21.03 -23.96
C GLU A 273 -18.08 21.16 -22.91
N HIS A 274 -18.58 20.02 -22.43
CA HIS A 274 -19.73 19.97 -21.50
C HIS A 274 -19.38 19.63 -20.07
N THR A 275 -18.11 19.39 -19.75
CA THR A 275 -17.66 19.18 -18.37
C THR A 275 -16.47 20.06 -18.04
N LYS A 276 -16.37 20.45 -16.77
CA LYS A 276 -15.23 21.18 -16.19
C LYS A 276 -14.72 20.50 -14.95
N ILE A 277 -13.41 20.62 -14.70
CA ILE A 277 -12.78 20.23 -13.44
C ILE A 277 -12.77 21.44 -12.53
N VAL A 278 -13.29 21.29 -11.32
CA VAL A 278 -13.25 22.30 -10.26
C VAL A 278 -12.29 21.79 -9.21
N PRO A 279 -11.04 22.31 -9.12
CA PRO A 279 -10.12 21.98 -8.04
C PRO A 279 -10.72 22.41 -6.71
N VAL A 280 -10.79 21.53 -5.72
CA VAL A 280 -11.39 21.81 -4.41
C VAL A 280 -10.32 21.79 -3.33
N ILE A 281 -9.48 20.77 -3.35
CA ILE A 281 -8.42 20.55 -2.37
C ILE A 281 -7.10 20.31 -3.10
N GLN A 282 -6.04 20.91 -2.58
CA GLN A 282 -4.68 20.64 -3.00
C GLN A 282 -3.94 19.96 -1.86
N LYS A 283 -3.30 18.83 -2.15
CA LYS A 283 -2.47 18.08 -1.21
C LYS A 283 -1.43 18.98 -0.54
N ASP A 284 -1.12 18.68 0.71
CA ASP A 284 -0.16 19.40 1.54
C ASP A 284 -0.55 20.88 1.83
N THR A 285 -1.74 21.32 1.41
CA THR A 285 -2.27 22.63 1.81
C THR A 285 -2.54 22.64 3.31
N LEU A 286 -2.03 23.67 4.00
CA LEU A 286 -2.26 23.86 5.44
C LEU A 286 -3.74 24.20 5.69
N GLU A 287 -4.48 23.27 6.26
CA GLU A 287 -5.90 23.41 6.54
C GLU A 287 -6.18 24.02 7.91
N THR A 288 -5.39 23.65 8.91
CA THR A 288 -5.54 24.17 10.27
C THR A 288 -4.31 23.85 11.12
N THR A 289 -4.26 24.48 12.28
CA THR A 289 -3.32 24.11 13.36
C THR A 289 -4.15 23.75 14.58
N LEU A 290 -4.01 22.50 15.02
CA LEU A 290 -4.63 21.99 16.23
C LEU A 290 -3.69 22.20 17.41
N GLU A 291 -4.23 22.32 18.62
CA GLU A 291 -3.43 22.43 19.83
C GLU A 291 -3.63 21.21 20.71
N TYR A 292 -2.55 20.46 20.95
CA TYR A 292 -2.53 19.30 21.82
C TYR A 292 -1.52 19.52 22.96
N ASP A 293 -2.03 19.58 24.18
CA ASP A 293 -1.22 19.79 25.39
C ASP A 293 -0.29 21.03 25.29
N GLY A 294 -0.84 22.14 24.75
CA GLY A 294 -0.13 23.40 24.54
C GLY A 294 0.91 23.39 23.41
N LYS A 295 0.90 22.35 22.55
CA LYS A 295 1.78 22.23 21.38
C LYS A 295 0.98 22.29 20.09
N PRO A 296 1.40 23.12 19.12
CA PRO A 296 0.75 23.20 17.83
C PRO A 296 1.04 21.96 17.00
N VAL A 297 0.03 21.43 16.32
CA VAL A 297 0.10 20.39 15.29
C VAL A 297 -0.47 20.97 14.02
N ARG A 298 0.36 21.13 13.02
CA ARG A 298 -0.07 21.57 11.68
C ARG A 298 -0.76 20.39 11.00
N VAL A 299 -1.88 20.66 10.36
CA VAL A 299 -2.71 19.67 9.69
C VAL A 299 -2.90 20.09 8.24
N VAL A 300 -2.61 19.18 7.34
CA VAL A 300 -2.70 19.38 5.89
C VAL A 300 -3.66 18.40 5.25
N ALA A 301 -4.11 18.70 4.05
CA ALA A 301 -4.85 17.76 3.21
C ALA A 301 -3.93 16.63 2.74
N GLY A 302 -4.39 15.38 2.84
CA GLY A 302 -3.59 14.20 2.52
C GLY A 302 -3.51 13.89 1.03
N GLU A 303 -4.45 14.40 0.22
CA GLU A 303 -4.51 14.18 -1.22
C GLU A 303 -5.10 15.36 -1.97
N ASP A 304 -4.86 15.41 -3.29
CA ASP A 304 -5.56 16.33 -4.18
C ASP A 304 -6.97 15.82 -4.44
N TYR A 305 -7.92 16.74 -4.50
CA TYR A 305 -9.28 16.40 -4.89
C TYR A 305 -9.90 17.49 -5.76
N SER A 306 -10.54 17.05 -6.85
CA SER A 306 -11.25 17.89 -7.79
C SER A 306 -12.62 17.30 -8.07
N VAL A 307 -13.61 18.13 -8.25
CA VAL A 307 -14.97 17.73 -8.63
C VAL A 307 -15.16 17.98 -10.12
N ILE A 308 -15.73 17.02 -10.82
CA ILE A 308 -16.14 17.21 -12.21
C ILE A 308 -17.62 17.60 -12.24
N GLN A 309 -17.92 18.62 -12.98
CA GLN A 309 -19.27 19.14 -13.11
C GLN A 309 -19.61 19.42 -14.58
N PRO A 310 -20.90 19.42 -14.96
CA PRO A 310 -21.33 20.04 -16.23
C PRO A 310 -20.82 21.49 -16.30
N THR A 311 -20.42 21.92 -17.50
CA THR A 311 -19.86 23.27 -17.70
C THR A 311 -20.83 24.36 -17.30
N ASP A 312 -22.13 24.15 -17.52
CA ASP A 312 -23.25 25.04 -17.18
C ASP A 312 -23.84 24.80 -15.81
N SER A 313 -23.22 23.89 -15.01
CA SER A 313 -23.68 23.60 -13.66
C SER A 313 -23.57 24.83 -12.75
N ALA A 314 -24.68 25.14 -12.08
CA ALA A 314 -24.76 26.13 -11.01
C ALA A 314 -24.52 25.51 -9.63
N SER A 315 -24.22 24.21 -9.53
CA SER A 315 -23.98 23.51 -8.26
C SER A 315 -22.81 24.11 -7.51
N ILE A 316 -23.02 24.30 -6.22
CA ILE A 316 -22.02 24.87 -5.31
C ILE A 316 -21.14 23.76 -4.75
N VAL A 317 -19.85 23.84 -5.07
CA VAL A 317 -18.84 22.98 -4.45
C VAL A 317 -18.24 23.67 -3.24
N SER A 318 -18.23 22.99 -2.14
CA SER A 318 -17.65 23.47 -0.88
C SER A 318 -16.99 22.31 -0.13
N TYR A 319 -16.26 22.61 0.94
CA TYR A 319 -15.77 21.57 1.85
C TYR A 319 -15.93 22.03 3.31
N GLN A 320 -16.01 21.07 4.21
CA GLN A 320 -16.02 21.29 5.63
C GLN A 320 -15.09 20.35 6.36
N ARG A 321 -14.48 20.82 7.44
CA ARG A 321 -13.55 20.04 8.27
C ARG A 321 -14.32 19.25 9.31
N LYS A 322 -14.00 17.97 9.41
CA LYS A 322 -14.50 17.06 10.45
C LYS A 322 -13.30 16.47 11.20
N LEU A 323 -12.95 17.14 12.29
CA LEU A 323 -11.83 16.71 13.12
C LEU A 323 -12.22 15.52 13.98
N THR A 324 -11.38 14.51 14.02
CA THR A 324 -11.53 13.35 14.92
C THR A 324 -10.97 13.74 16.28
N ASN A 325 -11.56 13.26 17.36
CA ASN A 325 -11.02 13.46 18.71
C ASN A 325 -9.80 12.57 18.90
N VAL A 326 -8.63 13.05 18.45
CA VAL A 326 -7.38 12.30 18.46
C VAL A 326 -6.75 12.39 19.85
N GLU A 327 -6.53 11.23 20.47
CA GLU A 327 -5.82 11.13 21.75
C GLU A 327 -4.29 11.16 21.55
N LEU A 328 -3.58 11.73 22.51
CA LEU A 328 -2.11 11.69 22.53
C LEU A 328 -1.60 10.25 22.73
N PRO A 329 -0.50 9.86 22.05
CA PRO A 329 0.38 10.68 21.23
C PRO A 329 -0.13 10.89 19.81
N VAL A 330 -0.01 12.10 19.26
CA VAL A 330 -0.19 12.36 17.82
C VAL A 330 1.14 12.08 17.13
N LYS A 331 1.11 11.26 16.09
CA LYS A 331 2.30 10.97 15.28
C LYS A 331 2.24 11.75 13.98
N LYS A 332 3.40 12.21 13.53
CA LYS A 332 3.54 12.70 12.17
C LYS A 332 2.99 11.67 11.18
N ASP A 333 2.36 12.14 10.10
CA ASP A 333 1.73 11.36 9.05
C ASP A 333 0.51 10.52 9.51
N SER A 334 0.00 10.75 10.75
CA SER A 334 -1.26 10.16 11.20
C SER A 334 -2.46 11.00 10.79
N GLU A 335 -3.56 10.32 10.48
CA GLU A 335 -4.84 10.95 10.19
C GLU A 335 -5.45 11.53 11.49
N VAL A 336 -5.89 12.77 11.42
CA VAL A 336 -6.49 13.52 12.55
C VAL A 336 -7.90 14.04 12.26
N GLY A 337 -8.45 13.66 11.13
CA GLY A 337 -9.79 14.04 10.69
C GLY A 337 -9.94 13.90 9.19
N THR A 338 -11.03 14.41 8.66
CA THR A 338 -11.32 14.44 7.22
C THR A 338 -11.80 15.83 6.79
N LEU A 339 -11.62 16.14 5.50
CA LEU A 339 -12.33 17.19 4.79
C LEU A 339 -13.49 16.55 4.05
N GLU A 340 -14.70 16.81 4.45
CA GLU A 340 -15.90 16.40 3.73
C GLU A 340 -16.12 17.36 2.56
N ILE A 341 -16.09 16.82 1.32
CA ILE A 341 -16.36 17.59 0.10
C ILE A 341 -17.85 17.52 -0.18
N LEU A 342 -18.44 18.69 -0.40
CA LEU A 342 -19.89 18.81 -0.60
C LEU A 342 -20.20 19.40 -1.96
N VAL A 343 -21.21 18.83 -2.60
CA VAL A 343 -21.87 19.42 -3.78
C VAL A 343 -23.34 19.67 -3.38
N ASP A 344 -23.77 20.91 -3.46
CA ASP A 344 -25.11 21.36 -3.04
C ASP A 344 -25.50 20.90 -1.62
N GLY A 345 -24.49 20.84 -0.73
CA GLY A 345 -24.67 20.45 0.66
C GLY A 345 -24.67 18.95 0.92
N ALA A 346 -24.58 18.11 -0.10
CA ALA A 346 -24.44 16.67 0.05
C ALA A 346 -22.95 16.27 0.04
N VAL A 347 -22.52 15.47 1.04
CA VAL A 347 -21.15 14.95 1.11
C VAL A 347 -20.96 13.91 0.00
N ILE A 348 -19.98 14.15 -0.87
CA ILE A 348 -19.65 13.26 -2.00
C ILE A 348 -18.33 12.51 -1.82
N HIS A 349 -17.39 13.09 -1.03
CA HIS A 349 -16.08 12.50 -0.79
C HIS A 349 -15.48 12.99 0.52
N GLU A 350 -14.58 12.22 1.12
CA GLU A 350 -13.83 12.59 2.31
C GLU A 350 -12.32 12.50 2.02
N VAL A 351 -11.61 13.62 2.17
CA VAL A 351 -10.16 13.72 2.03
C VAL A 351 -9.51 13.63 3.42
N PRO A 352 -8.54 12.76 3.68
CA PRO A 352 -7.92 12.64 4.99
C PRO A 352 -7.12 13.90 5.36
N LEU A 353 -7.21 14.29 6.63
CA LEU A 353 -6.41 15.34 7.24
C LEU A 353 -5.21 14.72 7.96
N ILE A 354 -4.01 15.11 7.58
CA ILE A 354 -2.76 14.50 8.03
C ILE A 354 -1.98 15.46 8.95
N ALA A 355 -1.53 14.95 10.09
CA ALA A 355 -0.67 15.70 11.00
C ALA A 355 0.77 15.77 10.47
N LEU A 356 1.35 16.98 10.43
CA LEU A 356 2.76 17.19 10.05
C LEU A 356 3.72 17.10 11.23
N ASP A 357 3.23 17.18 12.45
CA ASP A 357 4.05 17.28 13.65
C ASP A 357 3.75 16.15 14.63
N ASP A 358 4.80 15.72 15.37
CA ASP A 358 4.69 14.77 16.47
C ASP A 358 4.36 15.46 17.79
N VAL A 359 3.33 15.02 18.49
CA VAL A 359 3.10 15.40 19.90
C VAL A 359 3.07 14.15 20.77
N ARG A 360 4.03 14.04 21.66
CA ARG A 360 4.14 12.92 22.58
C ARG A 360 3.24 13.11 23.79
N LYS A 361 2.74 12.01 24.32
CA LYS A 361 2.00 12.02 25.57
C LYS A 361 2.89 12.57 26.69
N PRO A 362 2.41 13.51 27.52
CA PRO A 362 3.20 14.04 28.62
C PRO A 362 3.61 12.91 29.56
N ILE A 363 4.86 12.97 30.03
CA ILE A 363 5.35 11.99 30.98
C ILE A 363 4.65 12.21 32.30
N ASN A 364 3.95 11.22 32.81
CA ASN A 364 3.37 11.28 34.14
C ASN A 364 4.48 11.22 35.20
N TRP A 365 4.97 12.40 35.60
CA TRP A 365 6.05 12.53 36.59
C TRP A 365 5.71 11.87 37.91
N LEU A 366 4.45 11.91 38.31
CA LEU A 366 4.01 11.25 39.54
C LEU A 366 4.20 9.73 39.48
N PHE A 367 3.86 9.15 38.34
CA PHE A 367 4.10 7.70 38.09
C PHE A 367 5.59 7.37 38.08
N MET A 368 6.42 8.20 37.46
CA MET A 368 7.88 7.98 37.44
C MET A 368 8.50 8.10 38.83
N VAL A 369 8.05 9.09 39.63
CA VAL A 369 8.51 9.25 41.03
C VAL A 369 8.06 8.08 41.88
N THR A 370 6.80 7.64 41.78
CA THR A 370 6.31 6.47 42.53
C THR A 370 7.02 5.18 42.15
N LEU A 371 7.31 5.00 40.85
CA LEU A 371 8.10 3.86 40.38
C LEU A 371 9.52 3.90 40.94
N LEU A 372 10.19 5.04 40.91
CA LEU A 372 11.53 5.22 41.45
C LEU A 372 11.55 4.93 42.96
N LEU A 373 10.62 5.47 43.73
CA LEU A 373 10.49 5.22 45.17
C LEU A 373 10.23 3.74 45.44
N SER A 374 9.43 3.07 44.63
CA SER A 374 9.17 1.63 44.75
C SER A 374 10.46 0.81 44.54
N VAL A 375 11.24 1.15 43.52
CA VAL A 375 12.53 0.50 43.25
C VAL A 375 13.51 0.69 44.42
N VAL A 376 13.63 1.93 44.92
CA VAL A 376 14.48 2.23 46.08
C VAL A 376 14.01 1.47 47.33
N TYR A 377 12.69 1.39 47.54
CA TYR A 377 12.14 0.63 48.67
C TYR A 377 12.44 -0.86 48.57
N VAL A 378 12.25 -1.48 47.42
CA VAL A 378 12.57 -2.89 47.20
C VAL A 378 14.08 -3.14 47.37
N ALA A 379 14.94 -2.26 46.81
CA ALA A 379 16.39 -2.36 46.99
C ALA A 379 16.80 -2.28 48.49
N SER A 380 16.13 -1.40 49.26
CA SER A 380 16.32 -1.27 50.70
C SER A 380 15.96 -2.57 51.44
N ILE A 381 14.83 -3.20 51.11
CA ILE A 381 14.41 -4.48 51.68
C ILE A 381 15.44 -5.56 51.35
N ILE A 382 15.85 -5.71 50.12
CA ILE A 382 16.84 -6.68 49.67
C ILE A 382 18.17 -6.48 50.47
N SER A 383 18.62 -5.23 50.56
CA SER A 383 19.83 -4.88 51.33
C SER A 383 19.71 -5.29 52.80
N ARG A 384 18.56 -5.04 53.45
CA ARG A 384 18.30 -5.47 54.83
C ARG A 384 18.33 -7.00 54.96
N ILE A 385 17.70 -7.73 54.04
CA ILE A 385 17.69 -9.20 54.05
C ILE A 385 19.12 -9.74 53.91
N VAL A 386 19.89 -9.22 52.94
CA VAL A 386 21.29 -9.63 52.69
C VAL A 386 22.16 -9.33 53.93
N ASN A 387 22.01 -8.14 54.53
CA ASN A 387 22.76 -7.75 55.72
C ASN A 387 22.40 -8.61 56.94
N ASN A 388 21.10 -8.93 57.09
CA ASN A 388 20.68 -9.85 58.18
C ASN A 388 21.19 -11.27 57.97
N ALA A 389 21.17 -11.77 56.72
CA ALA A 389 21.76 -13.07 56.39
C ALA A 389 23.29 -13.11 56.68
N LYS A 390 24.01 -12.05 56.28
CA LYS A 390 25.44 -11.91 56.58
C LYS A 390 25.70 -11.86 58.10
N LYS A 391 24.86 -11.12 58.88
CA LYS A 391 24.97 -11.12 60.38
C LYS A 391 24.70 -12.49 60.97
N ALA A 392 23.68 -13.20 60.43
CA ALA A 392 23.38 -14.57 60.89
C ALA A 392 24.55 -15.57 60.62
N GLN A 393 25.12 -15.47 59.43
CA GLN A 393 26.32 -16.28 59.09
C GLN A 393 27.51 -15.95 59.96
N ARG A 394 27.78 -14.66 60.23
CA ARG A 394 28.85 -14.26 61.12
C ARG A 394 28.62 -14.77 62.56
N LYS A 395 27.37 -14.73 63.09
CA LYS A 395 27.03 -15.31 64.40
C LYS A 395 27.22 -16.83 64.42
N LYS A 396 26.80 -17.54 63.36
CA LYS A 396 27.03 -18.98 63.25
C LYS A 396 28.53 -19.31 63.22
N ALA A 397 29.32 -18.59 62.44
CA ALA A 397 30.77 -18.80 62.34
C ALA A 397 31.47 -18.49 63.66
N ALA A 398 31.04 -17.43 64.37
CA ALA A 398 31.56 -17.12 65.71
C ALA A 398 31.21 -18.22 66.78
N ALA A 399 29.96 -18.72 66.73
CA ALA A 399 29.51 -19.80 67.55
C ALA A 399 30.32 -21.10 67.31
N THR A 400 30.57 -21.45 66.06
CA THR A 400 31.37 -22.60 65.65
C THR A 400 32.84 -22.46 66.17
N ARG A 401 33.44 -21.27 66.00
CA ARG A 401 34.77 -20.97 66.50
C ARG A 401 34.86 -21.12 68.04
N ASN A 402 33.84 -20.60 68.76
CA ASN A 402 33.81 -20.73 70.22
C ASN A 402 33.66 -22.19 70.65
N VAL A 403 32.88 -23.00 69.94
CA VAL A 403 32.78 -24.45 70.21
C VAL A 403 34.09 -25.16 69.93
N GLU A 404 34.78 -24.85 68.86
CA GLU A 404 36.06 -25.38 68.45
C GLU A 404 37.17 -25.00 69.54
N GLN A 405 37.14 -23.71 69.95
CA GLN A 405 38.05 -23.24 71.02
C GLN A 405 37.75 -23.89 72.36
N ALA A 406 36.48 -24.06 72.72
CA ALA A 406 36.08 -24.78 73.92
C ALA A 406 36.46 -26.27 73.85
N ALA A 407 36.33 -26.89 72.71
CA ALA A 407 36.74 -28.26 72.46
C ALA A 407 38.30 -28.42 72.57
N ALA A 408 39.01 -27.44 71.96
CA ALA A 408 40.50 -27.42 72.09
C ALA A 408 40.96 -27.19 73.50
N ALA A 409 40.34 -26.24 74.24
CA ALA A 409 40.63 -26.00 75.64
C ALA A 409 40.33 -27.22 76.56
N SER A 410 39.23 -27.93 76.27
CA SER A 410 38.88 -29.18 76.97
C SER A 410 39.87 -30.27 76.66
N LYS A 411 40.38 -30.41 75.45
CA LYS A 411 41.46 -31.35 75.11
C LYS A 411 42.76 -30.98 75.80
N GLN A 412 43.11 -29.71 75.87
CA GLN A 412 44.30 -29.20 76.53
C GLN A 412 44.22 -29.48 78.10
N ASN A 413 43.08 -29.14 78.71
CA ASN A 413 42.85 -29.42 80.12
C ASN A 413 42.93 -30.94 80.48
N ARG A 414 42.44 -31.77 79.56
CA ARG A 414 42.53 -33.23 79.72
C ARG A 414 43.96 -33.74 79.56
N TYR A 415 44.73 -33.10 78.68
CA TYR A 415 46.15 -33.37 78.49
C TYR A 415 46.93 -32.92 79.69
N ASP A 416 46.69 -31.72 80.23
CA ASP A 416 47.33 -31.16 81.40
C ASP A 416 46.98 -31.95 82.69
N GLN A 417 45.71 -32.45 82.81
CA GLN A 417 45.33 -33.37 83.91
C GLN A 417 46.03 -34.74 83.83
N LEU A 418 46.26 -35.27 82.64
CA LEU A 418 47.00 -36.51 82.46
C LEU A 418 48.48 -36.32 82.75
N MET A 419 49.07 -35.20 82.41
CA MET A 419 50.49 -34.91 82.72
C MET A 419 50.71 -34.59 84.20
N SER A 420 49.75 -33.92 84.89
CA SER A 420 49.83 -33.66 86.33
C SER A 420 49.65 -34.89 87.25
N SER A 421 49.15 -35.98 86.67
CA SER A 421 49.06 -37.29 87.43
C SER A 421 50.33 -38.14 87.41
N VAL A 422 51.38 -37.68 86.69
CA VAL A 422 52.65 -38.42 86.50
C VAL A 422 53.81 -37.88 87.34
N GLU A 423 53.76 -36.68 87.94
CA GLU A 423 54.83 -36.13 88.75
C GLU A 423 54.43 -35.95 90.23
N HIS A 424 55.18 -36.57 91.09
CA HIS A 424 55.13 -36.74 92.53
C HIS A 424 55.58 -35.49 93.30
N PRO A 425 55.63 -35.52 94.69
CA PRO A 425 54.93 -34.55 95.55
C PRO A 425 55.91 -33.73 96.47
N LYS A 426 55.29 -32.93 97.36
CA LYS A 426 55.84 -32.19 98.51
C LYS A 426 56.41 -30.77 98.25
N GLN A 427 56.01 -29.77 98.91
CA GLN A 427 56.00 -29.37 100.32
C GLN A 427 55.36 -27.97 100.52
N GLN A 428 54.54 -27.91 101.54
CA GLN A 428 54.32 -26.89 102.57
C GLN A 428 54.86 -25.45 102.40
N ALA A 429 54.01 -24.47 102.59
CA ALA A 429 53.90 -23.51 103.71
C ALA A 429 53.53 -22.08 103.29
N ARG A 430 52.51 -21.63 103.91
CA ARG A 430 51.93 -20.34 104.26
C ARG A 430 52.91 -19.12 104.39
N PRO A 431 52.45 -17.85 104.68
CA PRO A 431 51.18 -17.14 104.34
C PRO A 431 51.34 -15.63 104.01
N ALA A 432 50.22 -15.02 103.77
CA ALA A 432 49.82 -13.63 104.10
C ALA A 432 50.34 -12.44 103.30
N LYS A 433 49.48 -11.63 102.81
CA LYS A 433 48.92 -10.33 103.23
C LYS A 433 48.35 -9.55 102.07
N LYS A 434 47.07 -9.20 102.16
CA LYS A 434 46.42 -7.89 102.19
C LYS A 434 47.12 -6.72 101.45
N THR A 435 46.38 -6.05 100.60
CA THR A 435 45.83 -4.66 100.70
C THR A 435 45.30 -4.25 99.35
N LEU A 436 44.03 -3.94 99.25
CA LEU A 436 43.35 -2.66 99.35
C LEU A 436 43.90 -1.56 98.42
N THR A 437 43.03 -1.04 97.65
CA THR A 437 42.47 0.30 97.50
C THR A 437 42.28 0.62 96.01
N SER A 438 41.15 0.97 95.66
CA SER A 438 40.38 2.21 95.71
C SER A 438 40.35 2.91 94.32
N SER A 439 39.21 2.99 93.83
CA SER A 439 38.36 4.17 93.68
C SER A 439 38.47 5.01 92.36
N ARG A 440 37.31 5.28 91.99
CA ARG A 440 36.86 6.53 91.37
C ARG A 440 37.19 6.74 89.88
N ASP A 441 36.33 7.07 89.10
CA ASP A 441 35.15 7.94 89.00
C ASP A 441 35.16 8.72 87.64
N ARG A 442 34.01 8.91 87.15
CA ARG A 442 33.50 10.06 86.36
C ARG A 442 33.61 10.07 84.80
N ASP A 443 32.47 9.98 84.31
CA ASP A 443 31.66 11.03 83.69
C ASP A 443 32.12 11.56 82.38
N ARG A 444 31.29 11.52 81.48
CA ARG A 444 30.48 12.55 80.76
C ARG A 444 30.21 12.22 79.30
N ASP A 445 28.96 12.08 79.07
CA ASP A 445 28.23 12.53 77.89
C ASP A 445 28.50 14.05 77.66
N PRO A 446 28.13 14.74 76.59
CA PRO A 446 27.28 14.43 75.40
C PRO A 446 27.65 15.13 74.08
N ARG A 447 26.84 14.83 73.11
CA ARG A 447 26.43 15.71 71.95
C ARG A 447 27.47 16.17 70.90
N ARG A 448 27.28 15.75 69.69
CA ARG A 448 26.64 16.50 68.59
C ARG A 448 26.30 15.59 67.45
#